data_542ce3b53b14b4e29ee901a0ee9c836c
#
_entry.id   542ce3b53b14b4e29ee901a0ee9c836c
#
_cell.length_a   1.000
_cell.length_b   1.000
_cell.length_c   1.000
_cell.angle_alpha   90.00
_cell.angle_beta   90.00
_cell.angle_gamma   90.00
#
_symmetry.space_group_name_H-M   'P 1'
#
loop_
_entity.id
_entity.type
_entity.pdbx_description
1 polymer ?
#
loop_
_entity_poly.entity_id
_entity_poly.type
_entity_poly.pdbx_seq_one_letter_code
_entity_poly.pdbx_strand_id
1 'polypeptide(L)'
;MKTQFQLMARTLGFAALLSLALSGHAASGREDLVIGQVAPLTGVIAGTGNEYVAGGAAYFAYINDNGGIFGRKIRVSLKDDSYKPDQTLALTRQLLAEDKPLALFGFVGTGNVLALNKNKVLEEAGIALLAPYTGALDLREPVNPLIFHIRASYSDETARMVEHLHTIGLRRFAVMYQDDPFGKSGLAGAESALKKLGMTAVATGSYDRTKPEEVAAAVAAIGGANPDAIIMVSVNRASAAFIKKMRAQGSKARLFSISVVNFKELLKNAGEDNARGIGISQVMPYPYSTLVPVAREFQTLMAKYQPDKVVSYASMESFIAAKILVEAIRRSGADPTRQKIINQLEKMSSYDAGGFKVSFSPENRVGSKFVEVTVIGRDGKLLR
;
A
#
# COMPACT_ATOMS: atom_id res chain seq x y z
N MET A 1 -33.26 78.52 -15.23
CA MET A 1 -33.97 77.21 -15.06
C MET A 1 -33.61 76.22 -16.16
N LYS A 2 -32.32 76.04 -16.47
CA LYS A 2 -31.88 75.00 -17.45
C LYS A 2 -30.60 74.26 -17.06
N THR A 3 -30.14 74.41 -15.82
CA THR A 3 -28.84 73.82 -15.35
C THR A 3 -28.96 72.75 -14.24
N GLN A 4 -30.19 72.40 -13.86
CA GLN A 4 -30.37 71.33 -12.80
C GLN A 4 -30.83 69.96 -13.34
N PHE A 5 -31.13 69.87 -14.66
CA PHE A 5 -31.64 68.60 -15.24
C PHE A 5 -30.56 67.70 -15.83
N GLN A 6 -29.29 68.15 -15.89
CA GLN A 6 -28.21 67.34 -16.46
C GLN A 6 -27.32 66.60 -15.42
N LEU A 7 -27.54 66.85 -14.12
CA LEU A 7 -26.76 66.20 -13.09
C LEU A 7 -27.40 64.89 -12.51
N MET A 8 -28.68 64.67 -12.75
CA MET A 8 -29.40 63.48 -12.31
C MET A 8 -29.34 62.27 -13.26
N ALA A 9 -28.92 62.47 -14.51
CA ALA A 9 -28.83 61.37 -15.49
C ALA A 9 -27.48 60.64 -15.50
N ARG A 10 -26.48 61.12 -14.75
CA ARG A 10 -25.13 60.49 -14.69
C ARG A 10 -24.89 59.59 -13.46
N THR A 11 -25.75 59.65 -12.46
CA THR A 11 -25.62 58.84 -11.23
C THR A 11 -26.40 57.51 -11.28
N LEU A 12 -27.29 57.28 -12.23
CA LEU A 12 -28.02 56.03 -12.39
C LEU A 12 -27.34 55.01 -13.36
N GLY A 13 -26.33 55.44 -14.10
CA GLY A 13 -25.59 54.57 -15.04
C GLY A 13 -24.43 53.79 -14.38
N PHE A 14 -23.97 54.19 -13.18
CA PHE A 14 -22.81 53.56 -12.51
C PHE A 14 -23.20 52.50 -11.48
N ALA A 15 -24.44 52.46 -11.01
CA ALA A 15 -24.94 51.48 -10.09
C ALA A 15 -25.39 50.16 -10.75
N ALA A 16 -25.65 50.16 -12.07
CA ALA A 16 -26.08 48.95 -12.81
C ALA A 16 -24.91 48.10 -13.35
N LEU A 17 -23.68 48.60 -13.36
CA LEU A 17 -22.48 47.87 -13.82
C LEU A 17 -21.67 47.23 -12.70
N LEU A 18 -21.98 47.48 -11.42
CA LEU A 18 -21.33 46.83 -10.27
C LEU A 18 -22.06 45.59 -9.76
N SER A 19 -23.27 45.29 -10.29
CA SER A 19 -24.07 44.12 -9.86
C SER A 19 -23.85 42.86 -10.68
N LEU A 20 -23.01 42.88 -11.73
CA LEU A 20 -22.70 41.70 -12.55
C LEU A 20 -21.36 41.02 -12.24
N ALA A 21 -20.61 41.54 -11.26
CA ALA A 21 -19.28 40.97 -10.91
C ALA A 21 -19.29 40.07 -9.66
N LEU A 22 -20.45 39.80 -9.05
CA LEU A 22 -20.60 38.83 -7.95
C LEU A 22 -21.41 37.59 -8.40
N SER A 23 -21.21 37.13 -9.63
CA SER A 23 -21.50 35.74 -9.96
C SER A 23 -20.39 34.93 -9.28
N GLY A 24 -20.45 34.94 -7.93
CA GLY A 24 -19.61 34.14 -7.11
C GLY A 24 -19.68 32.71 -7.63
N HIS A 25 -18.56 32.06 -7.73
CA HIS A 25 -18.45 30.64 -7.87
C HIS A 25 -19.42 29.97 -6.88
N ALA A 26 -20.61 29.67 -7.33
CA ALA A 26 -21.47 28.70 -6.68
C ALA A 26 -20.64 27.42 -6.73
N ALA A 27 -19.98 27.11 -5.62
CA ALA A 27 -19.44 25.77 -5.40
C ALA A 27 -20.58 24.82 -5.78
N SER A 28 -20.38 24.00 -6.79
CA SER A 28 -21.38 23.04 -7.23
C SER A 28 -21.78 22.25 -5.99
N GLY A 29 -23.02 22.35 -5.56
CA GLY A 29 -23.54 21.69 -4.35
C GLY A 29 -23.65 20.17 -4.49
N ARG A 30 -22.73 19.55 -5.24
CA ARG A 30 -22.61 18.10 -5.36
C ARG A 30 -21.85 17.56 -4.17
N GLU A 31 -22.37 16.47 -3.60
CA GLU A 31 -21.74 15.75 -2.48
C GLU A 31 -20.31 15.28 -2.81
N ASP A 32 -19.46 15.19 -1.78
CA ASP A 32 -18.11 14.66 -1.90
C ASP A 32 -18.09 13.22 -2.45
N LEU A 33 -16.97 12.86 -3.07
CA LEU A 33 -16.69 11.49 -3.49
C LEU A 33 -16.09 10.73 -2.29
N VAL A 34 -16.89 9.89 -1.65
CA VAL A 34 -16.46 9.17 -0.45
C VAL A 34 -15.68 7.92 -0.81
N ILE A 35 -14.50 7.76 -0.21
CA ILE A 35 -13.64 6.58 -0.27
C ILE A 35 -13.52 6.00 1.13
N GLY A 36 -13.75 4.70 1.27
CA GLY A 36 -13.62 4.01 2.57
C GLY A 36 -12.24 3.40 2.75
N GLN A 37 -11.63 3.62 3.91
CA GLN A 37 -10.36 3.02 4.28
C GLN A 37 -10.37 2.51 5.71
N VAL A 38 -9.92 1.26 5.91
CA VAL A 38 -9.67 0.69 7.22
C VAL A 38 -8.22 0.23 7.28
N ALA A 39 -7.46 0.75 8.23
CA ALA A 39 -6.02 0.51 8.32
C ALA A 39 -5.55 0.54 9.80
N PRO A 40 -4.45 -0.15 10.14
CA PRO A 40 -3.92 -0.15 11.51
C PRO A 40 -3.16 1.16 11.80
N LEU A 41 -3.84 2.13 12.39
CA LEU A 41 -3.25 3.40 12.82
C LEU A 41 -2.62 3.29 14.21
N THR A 42 -3.04 2.28 14.97
CA THR A 42 -2.49 1.88 16.27
C THR A 42 -2.07 0.40 16.25
N GLY A 43 -1.46 -0.08 17.34
CA GLY A 43 -1.06 -1.49 17.50
C GLY A 43 0.29 -1.83 16.87
N VAL A 44 0.49 -3.14 16.64
CA VAL A 44 1.82 -3.72 16.36
C VAL A 44 2.45 -3.32 15.02
N ILE A 45 1.65 -2.91 14.04
CA ILE A 45 2.14 -2.42 12.74
C ILE A 45 1.67 -0.99 12.42
N ALA A 46 1.39 -0.19 13.44
CA ALA A 46 0.93 1.20 13.28
C ALA A 46 1.83 2.03 12.36
N GLY A 47 3.15 1.84 12.43
CA GLY A 47 4.11 2.50 11.53
C GLY A 47 3.76 2.27 10.06
N THR A 48 3.62 0.99 9.67
CA THR A 48 3.27 0.60 8.30
C THR A 48 1.90 1.14 7.89
N GLY A 49 0.89 1.05 8.77
CA GLY A 49 -0.45 1.56 8.49
C GLY A 49 -0.46 3.07 8.25
N ASN A 50 0.20 3.83 9.12
CA ASN A 50 0.29 5.29 8.99
C ASN A 50 1.07 5.71 7.72
N GLU A 51 2.16 5.02 7.38
CA GLU A 51 2.90 5.28 6.14
C GLU A 51 2.02 5.02 4.91
N TYR A 52 1.29 3.90 4.90
CA TYR A 52 0.41 3.55 3.80
C TYR A 52 -0.71 4.59 3.62
N VAL A 53 -1.39 4.98 4.70
CA VAL A 53 -2.44 6.02 4.67
C VAL A 53 -1.89 7.34 4.16
N ALA A 54 -0.71 7.77 4.60
CA ALA A 54 -0.13 9.05 4.22
C ALA A 54 0.10 9.19 2.71
N GLY A 55 0.53 8.12 2.02
CA GLY A 55 0.76 8.17 0.58
C GLY A 55 -0.49 8.48 -0.23
N GLY A 56 -1.58 7.76 0.06
CA GLY A 56 -2.88 8.00 -0.59
C GLY A 56 -3.45 9.37 -0.26
N ALA A 57 -3.37 9.78 1.02
CA ALA A 57 -3.83 11.08 1.50
C ALA A 57 -3.13 12.23 0.79
N ALA A 58 -1.82 12.14 0.53
CA ALA A 58 -1.07 13.16 -0.21
C ALA A 58 -1.63 13.38 -1.62
N TYR A 59 -1.94 12.31 -2.33
CA TYR A 59 -2.49 12.41 -3.68
C TYR A 59 -3.94 12.92 -3.68
N PHE A 60 -4.77 12.43 -2.76
CA PHE A 60 -6.17 12.92 -2.65
C PHE A 60 -6.23 14.41 -2.27
N ALA A 61 -5.34 14.87 -1.37
CA ALA A 61 -5.23 16.29 -1.03
C ALA A 61 -4.82 17.13 -2.26
N TYR A 62 -3.85 16.66 -3.05
CA TYR A 62 -3.47 17.30 -4.30
C TYR A 62 -4.65 17.43 -5.27
N ILE A 63 -5.43 16.37 -5.46
CA ILE A 63 -6.62 16.41 -6.33
C ILE A 63 -7.63 17.44 -5.79
N ASN A 64 -7.86 17.46 -4.49
CA ASN A 64 -8.81 18.39 -3.86
C ASN A 64 -8.38 19.86 -3.99
N ASP A 65 -7.08 20.16 -3.88
CA ASP A 65 -6.52 21.49 -4.07
C ASP A 65 -6.65 21.96 -5.53
N ASN A 66 -6.68 21.03 -6.48
CA ASN A 66 -6.81 21.32 -7.91
C ASN A 66 -8.26 21.17 -8.42
N GLY A 67 -9.24 21.42 -7.57
CA GLY A 67 -10.65 21.49 -7.94
C GLY A 67 -11.40 20.17 -7.88
N GLY A 68 -10.77 19.09 -7.36
CA GLY A 68 -11.40 17.79 -7.19
C GLY A 68 -11.58 17.01 -8.49
N ILE A 69 -12.57 16.14 -8.53
CA ILE A 69 -12.98 15.39 -9.73
C ILE A 69 -14.36 15.89 -10.14
N PHE A 70 -14.47 16.51 -11.31
CA PHE A 70 -15.69 17.18 -11.78
C PHE A 70 -16.29 18.16 -10.76
N GLY A 71 -15.41 18.91 -10.06
CA GLY A 71 -15.81 19.89 -9.03
C GLY A 71 -16.19 19.29 -7.67
N ARG A 72 -16.09 17.97 -7.48
CA ARG A 72 -16.37 17.26 -6.23
C ARG A 72 -15.05 16.90 -5.52
N LYS A 73 -14.98 17.15 -4.21
CA LYS A 73 -13.82 16.75 -3.41
C LYS A 73 -13.85 15.27 -3.09
N ILE A 74 -12.68 14.69 -2.88
CA ILE A 74 -12.53 13.34 -2.36
C ILE A 74 -12.49 13.42 -0.83
N ARG A 75 -13.38 12.72 -0.16
CA ARG A 75 -13.40 12.55 1.29
C ARG A 75 -13.07 11.10 1.64
N VAL A 76 -12.00 10.89 2.39
CA VAL A 76 -11.64 9.56 2.89
C VAL A 76 -12.28 9.35 4.26
N SER A 77 -13.15 8.33 4.38
CA SER A 77 -13.61 7.83 5.67
C SER A 77 -12.61 6.78 6.15
N LEU A 78 -11.79 7.15 7.13
CA LEU A 78 -10.70 6.35 7.66
C LEU A 78 -11.06 5.81 9.04
N LYS A 79 -10.88 4.50 9.25
CA LYS A 79 -11.09 3.81 10.54
C LYS A 79 -9.83 3.05 10.94
N ASP A 80 -9.58 2.98 12.26
CA ASP A 80 -8.44 2.24 12.84
C ASP A 80 -8.89 0.84 13.29
N ASP A 81 -8.34 -0.21 12.69
CA ASP A 81 -8.59 -1.61 13.07
C ASP A 81 -7.54 -2.21 14.00
N SER A 82 -6.51 -1.46 14.35
CA SER A 82 -5.39 -1.89 15.19
C SER A 82 -4.79 -3.24 14.75
N TYR A 83 -4.86 -3.56 13.45
CA TYR A 83 -4.42 -4.81 12.83
C TYR A 83 -5.21 -6.05 13.28
N LYS A 84 -6.47 -5.90 13.70
CA LYS A 84 -7.36 -6.99 14.17
C LYS A 84 -8.40 -7.32 13.10
N PRO A 85 -8.43 -8.56 12.55
CA PRO A 85 -9.35 -8.94 11.47
C PRO A 85 -10.84 -8.79 11.81
N ASP A 86 -11.24 -9.05 13.05
CA ASP A 86 -12.59 -8.85 13.54
C ASP A 86 -13.00 -7.36 13.58
N GLN A 87 -12.07 -6.49 13.97
CA GLN A 87 -12.27 -5.04 13.93
C GLN A 87 -12.37 -4.55 12.49
N THR A 88 -11.50 -5.05 11.58
CA THR A 88 -11.60 -4.72 10.15
C THR A 88 -12.98 -5.04 9.61
N LEU A 89 -13.51 -6.23 9.92
CA LEU A 89 -14.85 -6.65 9.48
C LEU A 89 -15.94 -5.73 10.02
N ALA A 90 -15.96 -5.47 11.34
CA ALA A 90 -16.95 -4.65 12.00
C ALA A 90 -16.94 -3.20 11.48
N LEU A 91 -15.74 -2.58 11.42
CA LEU A 91 -15.56 -1.21 10.97
C LEU A 91 -15.86 -1.04 9.48
N THR A 92 -15.59 -2.06 8.64
CA THR A 92 -15.97 -2.00 7.23
C THR A 92 -17.47 -2.01 7.05
N ARG A 93 -18.21 -2.86 7.77
CA ARG A 93 -19.68 -2.87 7.75
C ARG A 93 -20.27 -1.55 8.23
N GLN A 94 -19.74 -0.98 9.31
CA GLN A 94 -20.12 0.34 9.80
C GLN A 94 -19.90 1.41 8.71
N LEU A 95 -18.72 1.47 8.12
CA LEU A 95 -18.36 2.42 7.08
C LEU A 95 -19.27 2.31 5.84
N LEU A 96 -19.62 1.09 5.44
CA LEU A 96 -20.54 0.84 4.31
C LEU A 96 -21.95 1.35 4.59
N ALA A 97 -22.43 1.20 5.83
CA ALA A 97 -23.76 1.64 6.23
C ALA A 97 -23.86 3.16 6.40
N GLU A 98 -22.88 3.77 7.08
CA GLU A 98 -22.89 5.17 7.46
C GLU A 98 -22.40 6.10 6.35
N ASP A 99 -21.23 5.80 5.78
CA ASP A 99 -20.55 6.68 4.84
C ASP A 99 -20.82 6.38 3.37
N LYS A 100 -21.35 5.21 3.05
CA LYS A 100 -21.74 4.75 1.70
C LYS A 100 -20.66 4.99 0.63
N PRO A 101 -19.41 4.55 0.84
CA PRO A 101 -18.31 4.85 -0.07
C PRO A 101 -18.53 4.31 -1.47
N LEU A 102 -17.88 4.96 -2.45
CA LEU A 102 -17.85 4.54 -3.85
C LEU A 102 -16.87 3.41 -4.10
N ALA A 103 -15.78 3.35 -3.35
CA ALA A 103 -14.77 2.29 -3.36
C ALA A 103 -14.13 2.13 -1.98
N LEU A 104 -13.60 0.95 -1.70
CA LEU A 104 -12.71 0.69 -0.58
C LEU A 104 -11.27 0.78 -1.08
N PHE A 105 -10.37 1.28 -0.23
CA PHE A 105 -9.01 1.63 -0.62
C PHE A 105 -8.01 1.24 0.46
N GLY A 106 -6.95 0.53 0.07
CA GLY A 106 -5.73 0.44 0.86
C GLY A 106 -5.87 -0.21 2.23
N PHE A 107 -6.66 -1.26 2.35
CA PHE A 107 -6.76 -2.05 3.58
C PHE A 107 -5.44 -2.81 3.83
N VAL A 108 -5.04 -2.94 5.09
CA VAL A 108 -3.72 -3.48 5.44
C VAL A 108 -3.84 -4.80 6.19
N GLY A 109 -3.14 -5.83 5.70
CA GLY A 109 -3.02 -7.12 6.36
C GLY A 109 -3.82 -8.25 5.70
N THR A 110 -3.15 -9.39 5.54
CA THR A 110 -3.73 -10.57 4.88
C THR A 110 -4.95 -11.10 5.61
N GLY A 111 -4.83 -11.38 6.91
CA GLY A 111 -5.95 -11.87 7.72
C GLY A 111 -7.12 -10.89 7.78
N ASN A 112 -6.81 -9.60 7.74
CA ASN A 112 -7.79 -8.50 7.75
C ASN A 112 -8.64 -8.52 6.46
N VAL A 113 -8.00 -8.60 5.29
CA VAL A 113 -8.70 -8.66 3.99
C VAL A 113 -9.39 -10.00 3.78
N LEU A 114 -8.80 -11.12 4.22
CA LEU A 114 -9.44 -12.44 4.18
C LEU A 114 -10.73 -12.49 5.02
N ALA A 115 -10.79 -11.76 6.14
CA ALA A 115 -12.02 -11.67 6.92
C ALA A 115 -13.17 -11.04 6.12
N LEU A 116 -12.91 -10.03 5.29
CA LEU A 116 -13.92 -9.44 4.41
C LEU A 116 -14.35 -10.42 3.31
N ASN A 117 -13.37 -11.08 2.67
CA ASN A 117 -13.62 -12.06 1.61
C ASN A 117 -14.46 -13.24 2.11
N LYS A 118 -14.06 -13.84 3.24
CA LYS A 118 -14.78 -14.96 3.87
C LYS A 118 -16.22 -14.61 4.24
N ASN A 119 -16.48 -13.38 4.64
CA ASN A 119 -17.81 -12.89 5.03
C ASN A 119 -18.55 -12.21 3.88
N LYS A 120 -18.06 -12.33 2.62
CA LYS A 120 -18.69 -11.80 1.39
C LYS A 120 -19.05 -10.30 1.45
N VAL A 121 -18.33 -9.51 2.24
CA VAL A 121 -18.65 -8.10 2.48
C VAL A 121 -18.59 -7.28 1.19
N LEU A 122 -17.61 -7.56 0.33
CA LEU A 122 -17.45 -6.84 -0.94
C LEU A 122 -18.55 -7.18 -1.93
N GLU A 123 -18.92 -8.45 -2.02
CA GLU A 123 -19.97 -8.98 -2.89
C GLU A 123 -21.34 -8.44 -2.47
N GLU A 124 -21.68 -8.50 -1.17
CA GLU A 124 -22.94 -7.98 -0.63
C GLU A 124 -23.08 -6.47 -0.86
N ALA A 125 -21.98 -5.73 -0.79
CA ALA A 125 -21.97 -4.29 -1.01
C ALA A 125 -21.83 -3.89 -2.49
N GLY A 126 -21.46 -4.82 -3.39
CA GLY A 126 -21.15 -4.52 -4.79
C GLY A 126 -20.03 -3.46 -4.93
N ILE A 127 -18.95 -3.58 -4.13
CA ILE A 127 -17.94 -2.56 -4.00
C ILE A 127 -16.52 -3.11 -4.25
N ALA A 128 -15.71 -2.37 -5.03
CA ALA A 128 -14.31 -2.73 -5.23
C ALA A 128 -13.45 -2.36 -4.01
N LEU A 129 -12.47 -3.23 -3.70
CA LEU A 129 -11.33 -2.94 -2.86
C LEU A 129 -10.08 -2.81 -3.73
N LEU A 130 -9.55 -1.60 -3.84
CA LEU A 130 -8.32 -1.33 -4.58
C LEU A 130 -7.11 -1.33 -3.66
N ALA A 131 -6.06 -1.99 -4.12
CA ALA A 131 -4.73 -2.00 -3.52
C ALA A 131 -4.70 -2.39 -2.03
N PRO A 132 -5.26 -3.53 -1.63
CA PRO A 132 -5.00 -4.03 -0.29
C PRO A 132 -3.50 -4.30 -0.12
N TYR A 133 -2.94 -3.87 1.02
CA TYR A 133 -1.53 -4.06 1.35
C TYR A 133 -1.29 -5.50 1.82
N THR A 134 -1.33 -6.40 0.86
CA THR A 134 -1.09 -7.84 1.02
C THR A 134 -0.70 -8.49 -0.30
N GLY A 135 0.24 -9.43 -0.24
CA GLY A 135 0.70 -10.25 -1.36
C GLY A 135 0.14 -11.68 -1.38
N ALA A 136 -0.83 -12.01 -0.51
CA ALA A 136 -1.32 -13.37 -0.37
C ALA A 136 -2.02 -13.91 -1.63
N LEU A 137 -1.71 -15.15 -2.01
CA LEU A 137 -2.34 -15.84 -3.13
C LEU A 137 -3.83 -16.12 -2.89
N ASP A 138 -4.22 -16.46 -1.68
CA ASP A 138 -5.62 -16.78 -1.32
C ASP A 138 -6.61 -15.63 -1.60
N LEU A 139 -6.11 -14.42 -1.84
CA LEU A 139 -6.90 -13.27 -2.27
C LEU A 139 -6.85 -13.03 -3.78
N ARG A 140 -6.09 -13.83 -4.52
CA ARG A 140 -5.86 -13.73 -5.96
C ARG A 140 -6.32 -14.95 -6.73
N GLU A 141 -6.30 -16.11 -6.09
CA GLU A 141 -6.61 -17.42 -6.66
C GLU A 141 -7.55 -18.20 -5.73
N PRO A 142 -8.82 -18.45 -6.15
CA PRO A 142 -9.42 -18.02 -7.42
C PRO A 142 -9.56 -16.49 -7.49
N VAL A 143 -9.65 -15.94 -8.70
CA VAL A 143 -9.79 -14.51 -8.92
C VAL A 143 -11.05 -13.97 -8.23
N ASN A 144 -10.88 -13.04 -7.27
CA ASN A 144 -12.02 -12.29 -6.76
C ASN A 144 -12.24 -11.05 -7.67
N PRO A 145 -13.41 -10.90 -8.30
CA PRO A 145 -13.66 -9.83 -9.26
C PRO A 145 -13.65 -8.42 -8.64
N LEU A 146 -13.75 -8.31 -7.31
CA LEU A 146 -13.88 -7.05 -6.59
C LEU A 146 -12.58 -6.60 -5.89
N ILE A 147 -11.50 -7.42 -5.92
CA ILE A 147 -10.22 -7.07 -5.28
C ILE A 147 -9.17 -6.82 -6.36
N PHE A 148 -8.70 -5.58 -6.47
CA PHE A 148 -7.70 -5.15 -7.45
C PHE A 148 -6.36 -4.92 -6.76
N HIS A 149 -5.37 -5.76 -7.08
CA HIS A 149 -4.03 -5.72 -6.50
C HIS A 149 -3.08 -4.96 -7.42
N ILE A 150 -2.28 -4.04 -6.88
CA ILE A 150 -1.26 -3.32 -7.66
C ILE A 150 0.15 -3.81 -7.40
N ARG A 151 0.35 -4.64 -6.39
CA ARG A 151 1.64 -5.23 -5.99
C ARG A 151 1.77 -6.68 -6.44
N ALA A 152 2.98 -7.17 -6.61
CA ALA A 152 3.30 -8.57 -6.79
C ALA A 152 2.85 -9.42 -5.59
N SER A 153 2.70 -10.73 -5.79
CA SER A 153 2.36 -11.65 -4.70
C SER A 153 3.58 -11.96 -3.82
N TYR A 154 3.35 -12.47 -2.61
CA TYR A 154 4.42 -12.99 -1.75
C TYR A 154 5.14 -14.17 -2.42
N SER A 155 4.45 -14.93 -3.26
CA SER A 155 5.09 -16.01 -4.05
C SER A 155 6.02 -15.45 -5.12
N ASP A 156 5.68 -14.32 -5.78
CA ASP A 156 6.59 -13.67 -6.72
C ASP A 156 7.84 -13.13 -5.98
N GLU A 157 7.64 -12.52 -4.81
CA GLU A 157 8.71 -11.98 -3.99
C GLU A 157 9.67 -13.07 -3.51
N THR A 158 9.14 -14.14 -2.91
CA THR A 158 9.95 -15.25 -2.38
C THR A 158 10.63 -16.04 -3.49
N ALA A 159 9.96 -16.24 -4.64
CA ALA A 159 10.59 -16.85 -5.80
C ALA A 159 11.79 -16.03 -6.29
N ARG A 160 11.65 -14.71 -6.42
CA ARG A 160 12.75 -13.82 -6.83
C ARG A 160 13.92 -13.88 -5.85
N MET A 161 13.66 -13.93 -4.54
CA MET A 161 14.72 -14.04 -3.53
C MET A 161 15.42 -15.41 -3.58
N VAL A 162 14.65 -16.51 -3.66
CA VAL A 162 15.21 -17.86 -3.76
C VAL A 162 16.06 -18.01 -5.01
N GLU A 163 15.59 -17.59 -6.17
CA GLU A 163 16.34 -17.62 -7.43
C GLU A 163 17.65 -16.84 -7.33
N HIS A 164 17.59 -15.60 -6.81
CA HIS A 164 18.76 -14.75 -6.62
C HIS A 164 19.81 -15.41 -5.73
N LEU A 165 19.39 -15.90 -4.56
CA LEU A 165 20.28 -16.53 -3.58
C LEU A 165 20.84 -17.87 -4.08
N HIS A 166 20.02 -18.64 -4.79
CA HIS A 166 20.46 -19.89 -5.43
C HIS A 166 21.53 -19.63 -6.53
N THR A 167 21.36 -18.58 -7.32
CA THR A 167 22.32 -18.20 -8.39
C THR A 167 23.70 -17.89 -7.83
N ILE A 168 23.79 -17.30 -6.63
CA ILE A 168 25.07 -17.03 -5.96
C ILE A 168 25.60 -18.22 -5.12
N GLY A 169 25.02 -19.40 -5.32
CA GLY A 169 25.55 -20.66 -4.78
C GLY A 169 24.98 -21.11 -3.44
N LEU A 170 24.00 -20.42 -2.84
CA LEU A 170 23.42 -20.82 -1.56
C LEU A 170 22.42 -21.97 -1.76
N ARG A 171 22.43 -22.94 -0.84
CA ARG A 171 21.66 -24.19 -0.99
C ARG A 171 20.82 -24.52 0.24
N ARG A 172 21.18 -24.05 1.41
CA ARG A 172 20.51 -24.35 2.68
C ARG A 172 19.62 -23.17 3.09
N PHE A 173 18.34 -23.25 2.75
CA PHE A 173 17.36 -22.18 3.00
C PHE A 173 16.55 -22.49 4.24
N ALA A 174 16.32 -21.48 5.08
CA ALA A 174 15.32 -21.52 6.14
C ALA A 174 14.30 -20.41 5.96
N VAL A 175 13.14 -20.55 6.59
CA VAL A 175 12.07 -19.54 6.52
C VAL A 175 11.60 -19.19 7.92
N MET A 176 11.66 -17.88 8.26
CA MET A 176 11.04 -17.31 9.45
C MET A 176 9.72 -16.63 9.04
N TYR A 177 8.62 -16.92 9.75
CA TYR A 177 7.32 -16.41 9.34
C TYR A 177 6.41 -16.06 10.51
N GLN A 178 5.44 -15.15 10.29
CA GLN A 178 4.36 -14.86 11.24
C GLN A 178 3.34 -16.02 11.24
N ASP A 179 2.93 -16.52 12.39
CA ASP A 179 1.98 -17.64 12.46
C ASP A 179 0.54 -17.17 12.26
N ASP A 180 0.26 -16.71 11.05
CA ASP A 180 -1.07 -16.32 10.59
C ASP A 180 -1.16 -16.46 9.05
N PRO A 181 -2.30 -16.10 8.43
CA PRO A 181 -2.45 -16.19 6.97
C PRO A 181 -1.39 -15.41 6.18
N PHE A 182 -0.88 -14.29 6.71
CA PHE A 182 0.20 -13.52 6.08
C PHE A 182 1.48 -14.34 5.97
N GLY A 183 1.98 -14.82 7.10
CA GLY A 183 3.23 -15.58 7.13
C GLY A 183 3.12 -16.93 6.42
N LYS A 184 1.98 -17.62 6.56
CA LYS A 184 1.73 -18.90 5.88
C LYS A 184 1.70 -18.76 4.35
N SER A 185 1.14 -17.66 3.82
CA SER A 185 1.15 -17.41 2.38
C SER A 185 2.58 -17.18 1.85
N GLY A 186 3.41 -16.44 2.58
CA GLY A 186 4.82 -16.25 2.17
C GLY A 186 5.67 -17.50 2.35
N LEU A 187 5.45 -18.30 3.42
CA LEU A 187 6.08 -19.61 3.60
C LEU A 187 5.78 -20.54 2.42
N ALA A 188 4.50 -20.68 2.06
CA ALA A 188 4.10 -21.50 0.91
C ALA A 188 4.75 -21.05 -0.40
N GLY A 189 4.88 -19.72 -0.59
CA GLY A 189 5.58 -19.16 -1.75
C GLY A 189 7.08 -19.53 -1.77
N ALA A 190 7.76 -19.44 -0.62
CA ALA A 190 9.17 -19.82 -0.49
C ALA A 190 9.37 -21.33 -0.71
N GLU A 191 8.52 -22.17 -0.13
CA GLU A 191 8.56 -23.63 -0.30
C GLU A 191 8.30 -24.03 -1.76
N SER A 192 7.33 -23.37 -2.41
CA SER A 192 7.06 -23.59 -3.85
C SER A 192 8.27 -23.24 -4.72
N ALA A 193 8.94 -22.11 -4.42
CA ALA A 193 10.14 -21.70 -5.15
C ALA A 193 11.31 -22.66 -4.94
N LEU A 194 11.55 -23.13 -3.71
CA LEU A 194 12.55 -24.13 -3.40
C LEU A 194 12.27 -25.46 -4.10
N LYS A 195 11.02 -25.92 -4.08
CA LYS A 195 10.60 -27.17 -4.75
C LYS A 195 10.88 -27.17 -6.24
N LYS A 196 10.69 -26.02 -6.93
CA LYS A 196 11.03 -25.88 -8.36
C LYS A 196 12.52 -26.10 -8.64
N LEU A 197 13.39 -25.89 -7.66
CA LEU A 197 14.83 -26.10 -7.71
C LEU A 197 15.25 -27.47 -7.15
N GLY A 198 14.31 -28.36 -6.82
CA GLY A 198 14.59 -29.65 -6.19
C GLY A 198 15.04 -29.55 -4.74
N MET A 199 14.74 -28.44 -4.05
CA MET A 199 15.15 -28.17 -2.66
C MET A 199 13.95 -28.09 -1.72
N THR A 200 14.26 -28.22 -0.42
CA THR A 200 13.31 -27.96 0.66
C THR A 200 13.95 -27.02 1.69
N ALA A 201 13.13 -26.34 2.46
CA ALA A 201 13.64 -25.56 3.59
C ALA A 201 14.27 -26.49 4.64
N VAL A 202 15.51 -26.19 5.10
CA VAL A 202 16.22 -26.97 6.13
C VAL A 202 15.63 -26.74 7.51
N ALA A 203 14.96 -25.62 7.74
CA ALA A 203 14.18 -25.32 8.94
C ALA A 203 13.15 -24.23 8.66
N THR A 204 12.09 -24.25 9.45
CA THR A 204 11.12 -23.15 9.54
C THR A 204 10.96 -22.74 11.00
N GLY A 205 10.64 -21.46 11.24
CA GLY A 205 10.37 -20.96 12.57
C GLY A 205 9.33 -19.86 12.53
N SER A 206 8.37 -19.90 13.45
CA SER A 206 7.28 -18.92 13.48
C SER A 206 7.31 -18.05 14.74
N TYR A 207 6.55 -16.96 14.69
CA TYR A 207 6.28 -16.09 15.83
C TYR A 207 4.80 -15.66 15.85
N ASP A 208 4.31 -15.32 17.05
CA ASP A 208 2.94 -14.82 17.25
C ASP A 208 2.80 -13.37 16.73
N ARG A 209 1.76 -13.11 15.91
CA ARG A 209 1.47 -11.77 15.35
C ARG A 209 1.22 -10.71 16.42
N THR A 210 0.72 -11.09 17.60
CA THR A 210 0.42 -10.18 18.70
C THR A 210 1.64 -9.82 19.52
N LYS A 211 2.71 -10.63 19.41
CA LYS A 211 3.97 -10.52 20.15
C LYS A 211 5.18 -10.58 19.20
N PRO A 212 5.31 -9.63 18.28
CA PRO A 212 6.29 -9.72 17.18
C PRO A 212 7.75 -9.76 17.62
N GLU A 213 8.07 -9.42 18.87
CA GLU A 213 9.44 -9.48 19.41
C GLU A 213 9.78 -10.82 20.09
N GLU A 214 8.79 -11.68 20.33
CA GLU A 214 8.97 -13.01 20.91
C GLU A 214 9.39 -14.04 19.85
N VAL A 215 10.61 -13.92 19.33
CA VAL A 215 11.13 -14.73 18.22
C VAL A 215 12.11 -15.83 18.68
N ALA A 216 12.25 -16.08 19.98
CA ALA A 216 13.26 -17.00 20.52
C ALA A 216 13.11 -18.42 19.98
N ALA A 217 11.89 -18.94 19.86
CA ALA A 217 11.62 -20.26 19.31
C ALA A 217 12.05 -20.36 17.83
N ALA A 218 11.75 -19.35 17.03
CA ALA A 218 12.17 -19.30 15.63
C ALA A 218 13.70 -19.22 15.49
N VAL A 219 14.35 -18.45 16.35
CA VAL A 219 15.83 -18.33 16.40
C VAL A 219 16.45 -19.68 16.73
N ALA A 220 15.94 -20.41 17.72
CA ALA A 220 16.46 -21.71 18.11
C ALA A 220 16.29 -22.75 16.98
N ALA A 221 15.09 -22.83 16.38
CA ALA A 221 14.80 -23.78 15.31
C ALA A 221 15.67 -23.53 14.07
N ILE A 222 15.79 -22.28 13.65
CA ILE A 222 16.52 -21.91 12.44
C ILE A 222 18.04 -21.92 12.69
N GLY A 223 18.49 -21.40 13.82
CA GLY A 223 19.92 -21.34 14.16
C GLY A 223 20.54 -22.71 14.25
N GLY A 224 19.85 -23.72 14.87
CA GLY A 224 20.31 -25.08 14.95
C GLY A 224 20.49 -25.79 13.61
N ALA A 225 19.75 -25.39 12.59
CA ALA A 225 19.86 -25.94 11.24
C ALA A 225 21.03 -25.36 10.42
N ASN A 226 21.70 -24.32 10.90
CA ASN A 226 22.81 -23.64 10.23
C ASN A 226 22.57 -23.37 8.73
N PRO A 227 21.56 -22.55 8.36
CA PRO A 227 21.24 -22.26 6.97
C PRO A 227 22.26 -21.30 6.33
N ASP A 228 22.37 -21.35 4.98
CA ASP A 228 23.11 -20.35 4.18
C ASP A 228 22.31 -19.07 4.05
N ALA A 229 20.99 -19.21 3.92
CA ALA A 229 20.06 -18.09 3.70
C ALA A 229 18.76 -18.27 4.51
N ILE A 230 18.20 -17.15 4.96
CA ILE A 230 16.94 -17.12 5.69
C ILE A 230 16.01 -16.11 5.02
N ILE A 231 14.83 -16.56 4.60
CA ILE A 231 13.75 -15.71 4.11
C ILE A 231 12.85 -15.38 5.29
N MET A 232 12.60 -14.09 5.51
CA MET A 232 11.80 -13.58 6.61
C MET A 232 10.47 -13.03 6.08
N VAL A 233 9.39 -13.76 6.33
CA VAL A 233 8.01 -13.35 6.07
C VAL A 233 7.45 -12.74 7.35
N SER A 234 7.87 -11.54 7.67
CA SER A 234 7.68 -10.95 8.99
C SER A 234 7.51 -9.42 8.92
N VAL A 235 6.96 -8.83 9.98
CA VAL A 235 6.81 -7.38 10.14
C VAL A 235 8.09 -6.75 10.73
N ASN A 236 8.23 -5.42 10.66
CA ASN A 236 9.43 -4.68 11.05
C ASN A 236 10.02 -5.09 12.40
N ARG A 237 9.19 -5.14 13.46
CA ARG A 237 9.64 -5.44 14.84
C ARG A 237 10.13 -6.87 14.96
N ALA A 238 9.43 -7.83 14.37
CA ALA A 238 9.83 -9.24 14.38
C ALA A 238 11.12 -9.47 13.60
N SER A 239 11.23 -8.87 12.40
CA SER A 239 12.47 -8.93 11.60
C SER A 239 13.66 -8.40 12.39
N ALA A 240 13.54 -7.22 13.01
CA ALA A 240 14.60 -6.61 13.78
C ALA A 240 15.02 -7.47 14.99
N ALA A 241 14.06 -8.00 15.75
CA ALA A 241 14.32 -8.86 16.89
C ALA A 241 15.02 -10.16 16.48
N PHE A 242 14.56 -10.79 15.38
CA PHE A 242 15.14 -12.00 14.84
C PHE A 242 16.57 -11.78 14.35
N ILE A 243 16.81 -10.75 13.56
CA ILE A 243 18.12 -10.38 13.04
C ILE A 243 19.13 -10.19 14.19
N LYS A 244 18.77 -9.39 15.20
CA LYS A 244 19.64 -9.16 16.38
C LYS A 244 20.03 -10.47 17.06
N LYS A 245 19.06 -11.35 17.31
CA LYS A 245 19.33 -12.63 18.01
C LYS A 245 20.16 -13.59 17.14
N MET A 246 19.89 -13.68 15.83
CA MET A 246 20.70 -14.50 14.92
C MET A 246 22.15 -14.00 14.82
N ARG A 247 22.36 -12.68 14.72
CA ARG A 247 23.70 -12.09 14.70
C ARG A 247 24.44 -12.30 16.03
N ALA A 248 23.75 -12.14 17.16
CA ALA A 248 24.32 -12.38 18.49
C ALA A 248 24.77 -13.85 18.68
N GLN A 249 24.14 -14.81 18.00
CA GLN A 249 24.56 -16.20 17.97
C GLN A 249 25.69 -16.52 16.96
N GLY A 250 26.22 -15.48 16.28
CA GLY A 250 27.28 -15.63 15.30
C GLY A 250 26.82 -16.14 13.92
N SER A 251 25.50 -16.16 13.65
CA SER A 251 24.97 -16.60 12.36
C SER A 251 25.50 -15.72 11.21
N LYS A 252 26.06 -16.39 10.17
CA LYS A 252 26.54 -15.77 8.94
C LYS A 252 25.54 -15.89 7.80
N ALA A 253 24.38 -16.46 8.05
CA ALA A 253 23.33 -16.60 7.04
C ALA A 253 22.98 -15.27 6.38
N ARG A 254 22.70 -15.31 5.07
CA ARG A 254 22.15 -14.18 4.34
C ARG A 254 20.67 -14.02 4.71
N LEU A 255 20.29 -12.86 5.20
CA LEU A 255 18.94 -12.59 5.67
C LEU A 255 18.20 -11.75 4.65
N PHE A 256 17.03 -12.20 4.23
CA PHE A 256 16.22 -11.53 3.23
C PHE A 256 14.77 -11.37 3.74
N SER A 257 14.19 -10.20 3.59
CA SER A 257 12.83 -9.90 3.99
C SER A 257 11.97 -9.53 2.80
N ILE A 258 10.67 -9.72 2.93
CA ILE A 258 9.71 -9.29 1.91
C ILE A 258 9.40 -7.79 2.03
N SER A 259 8.75 -7.24 1.01
CA SER A 259 8.50 -5.79 0.79
C SER A 259 7.72 -5.06 1.88
N VAL A 260 7.11 -5.78 2.83
CA VAL A 260 6.37 -5.16 3.95
C VAL A 260 7.30 -4.60 5.03
N VAL A 261 8.59 -4.90 4.95
CA VAL A 261 9.60 -4.39 5.88
C VAL A 261 10.19 -3.07 5.37
N ASN A 262 10.06 -2.03 6.18
CA ASN A 262 10.68 -0.74 5.93
C ASN A 262 12.13 -0.76 6.41
N PHE A 263 13.08 -0.50 5.51
CA PHE A 263 14.51 -0.55 5.83
C PHE A 263 14.95 0.49 6.88
N LYS A 264 14.32 1.68 6.92
CA LYS A 264 14.60 2.70 7.93
C LYS A 264 14.16 2.25 9.33
N GLU A 265 12.98 1.63 9.41
CA GLU A 265 12.52 1.02 10.66
C GLU A 265 13.40 -0.16 11.07
N LEU A 266 13.90 -0.92 10.11
CA LEU A 266 14.83 -2.01 10.38
C LEU A 266 16.17 -1.50 10.94
N LEU A 267 16.75 -0.46 10.31
CA LEU A 267 17.95 0.20 10.80
C LEU A 267 17.76 0.73 12.23
N LYS A 268 16.66 1.42 12.48
CA LYS A 268 16.32 1.96 13.81
C LYS A 268 16.21 0.87 14.88
N ASN A 269 15.52 -0.24 14.57
CA ASN A 269 15.17 -1.26 15.55
C ASN A 269 16.22 -2.36 15.70
N ALA A 270 16.93 -2.71 14.62
CA ALA A 270 18.00 -3.73 14.67
C ALA A 270 19.39 -3.14 14.96
N GLY A 271 19.58 -1.87 14.64
CA GLY A 271 20.90 -1.20 14.60
C GLY A 271 21.59 -1.40 13.26
N GLU A 272 22.41 -0.44 12.85
CA GLU A 272 23.04 -0.39 11.53
C GLU A 272 23.91 -1.61 11.24
N ASP A 273 24.74 -2.03 12.20
CA ASP A 273 25.65 -3.19 12.04
C ASP A 273 24.88 -4.49 11.81
N ASN A 274 23.79 -4.71 12.54
CA ASN A 274 22.95 -5.90 12.36
C ASN A 274 22.14 -5.86 11.06
N ALA A 275 21.70 -4.69 10.63
CA ALA A 275 20.88 -4.50 9.44
C ALA A 275 21.70 -4.49 8.13
N ARG A 276 23.03 -4.26 8.20
CA ARG A 276 23.91 -4.28 7.03
C ARG A 276 23.86 -5.61 6.30
N GLY A 277 23.70 -5.55 4.97
CA GLY A 277 23.65 -6.74 4.11
C GLY A 277 22.32 -7.48 4.14
N ILE A 278 21.29 -6.94 4.83
CA ILE A 278 19.94 -7.50 4.75
C ILE A 278 19.37 -7.18 3.37
N GLY A 279 18.90 -8.21 2.67
CA GLY A 279 18.15 -8.07 1.43
C GLY A 279 16.68 -7.81 1.71
N ILE A 280 16.04 -7.00 0.87
CA ILE A 280 14.60 -6.73 0.94
C ILE A 280 14.05 -6.73 -0.48
N SER A 281 13.03 -7.56 -0.75
CA SER A 281 12.29 -7.45 -2.01
C SER A 281 11.45 -6.18 -2.02
N GLN A 282 11.27 -5.59 -3.18
CA GLN A 282 10.46 -4.40 -3.37
C GLN A 282 9.50 -4.61 -4.53
N VAL A 283 8.26 -4.19 -4.36
CA VAL A 283 7.17 -4.38 -5.32
C VAL A 283 6.69 -3.06 -5.95
N MET A 284 7.37 -1.97 -5.61
CA MET A 284 7.15 -0.62 -6.12
C MET A 284 8.47 -0.01 -6.59
N PRO A 285 8.45 1.00 -7.49
CA PRO A 285 9.64 1.74 -7.85
C PRO A 285 10.30 2.40 -6.63
N TYR A 286 11.61 2.60 -6.72
CA TYR A 286 12.38 3.24 -5.65
C TYR A 286 11.83 4.63 -5.31
N PRO A 287 11.30 4.84 -4.08
CA PRO A 287 10.56 6.05 -3.72
C PRO A 287 11.43 7.32 -3.65
N TYR A 288 12.75 7.15 -3.61
CA TYR A 288 13.72 8.27 -3.60
C TYR A 288 14.34 8.52 -4.98
N SER A 289 13.84 7.89 -6.04
CA SER A 289 14.35 8.08 -7.40
C SER A 289 14.09 9.51 -7.89
N THR A 290 15.12 10.12 -8.44
CA THR A 290 15.00 11.40 -9.18
C THR A 290 14.76 11.20 -10.68
N LEU A 291 14.86 9.97 -11.18
CA LEU A 291 14.71 9.61 -12.59
C LEU A 291 13.28 9.16 -12.93
N VAL A 292 12.63 8.42 -12.03
CA VAL A 292 11.28 7.88 -12.24
C VAL A 292 10.23 8.97 -12.02
N PRO A 293 9.40 9.32 -13.01
CA PRO A 293 8.46 10.44 -12.90
C PRO A 293 7.51 10.35 -11.71
N VAL A 294 6.90 9.18 -11.47
CA VAL A 294 5.99 9.00 -10.33
C VAL A 294 6.71 9.14 -8.98
N ALA A 295 7.99 8.80 -8.88
CA ALA A 295 8.74 8.97 -7.64
C ALA A 295 9.02 10.46 -7.35
N ARG A 296 9.33 11.27 -8.37
CA ARG A 296 9.48 12.73 -8.21
C ARG A 296 8.18 13.40 -7.79
N GLU A 297 7.09 13.05 -8.48
CA GLU A 297 5.75 13.55 -8.14
C GLU A 297 5.38 13.19 -6.70
N PHE A 298 5.58 11.93 -6.32
CA PHE A 298 5.36 11.43 -4.97
C PHE A 298 6.14 12.22 -3.91
N GLN A 299 7.46 12.39 -4.10
CA GLN A 299 8.31 13.16 -3.17
C GLN A 299 7.80 14.60 -3.02
N THR A 300 7.48 15.26 -4.13
CA THR A 300 6.96 16.64 -4.14
C THR A 300 5.64 16.75 -3.37
N LEU A 301 4.70 15.83 -3.63
CA LEU A 301 3.38 15.89 -3.00
C LEU A 301 3.42 15.43 -1.53
N MET A 302 4.26 14.48 -1.17
CA MET A 302 4.50 14.14 0.24
C MET A 302 5.06 15.32 1.01
N ALA A 303 6.07 16.01 0.47
CA ALA A 303 6.65 17.21 1.12
C ALA A 303 5.62 18.33 1.31
N LYS A 304 4.70 18.51 0.36
CA LYS A 304 3.66 19.55 0.44
C LYS A 304 2.50 19.18 1.36
N TYR A 305 1.97 17.96 1.26
CA TYR A 305 0.70 17.58 1.89
C TYR A 305 0.85 16.69 3.13
N GLN A 306 2.02 16.07 3.30
CA GLN A 306 2.34 15.16 4.41
C GLN A 306 3.77 15.40 4.93
N PRO A 307 4.17 16.64 5.29
CA PRO A 307 5.57 17.00 5.58
C PRO A 307 6.17 16.20 6.74
N ASP A 308 5.36 15.82 7.73
CA ASP A 308 5.80 15.08 8.92
C ASP A 308 5.78 13.55 8.73
N LYS A 309 5.44 13.06 7.53
CA LYS A 309 5.30 11.63 7.25
C LYS A 309 6.49 11.07 6.47
N VAL A 310 6.72 9.79 6.69
CA VAL A 310 7.87 9.10 6.10
C VAL A 310 7.64 8.80 4.62
N VAL A 311 8.60 9.20 3.78
CA VAL A 311 8.74 8.68 2.42
C VAL A 311 9.23 7.24 2.51
N SER A 312 8.44 6.29 2.01
CA SER A 312 8.74 4.86 2.04
C SER A 312 8.12 4.13 0.84
N TYR A 313 8.45 2.84 0.67
CA TYR A 313 7.80 2.01 -0.34
C TYR A 313 6.31 1.82 -0.05
N ALA A 314 5.91 1.71 1.23
CA ALA A 314 4.50 1.60 1.62
C ALA A 314 3.70 2.86 1.26
N SER A 315 4.23 4.06 1.56
CA SER A 315 3.57 5.32 1.17
C SER A 315 3.58 5.52 -0.35
N MET A 316 4.65 5.10 -1.05
CA MET A 316 4.71 5.11 -2.52
C MET A 316 3.64 4.21 -3.17
N GLU A 317 3.43 3.01 -2.63
CA GLU A 317 2.40 2.08 -3.10
C GLU A 317 1.01 2.68 -2.98
N SER A 318 0.67 3.23 -1.83
CA SER A 318 -0.62 3.88 -1.61
C SER A 318 -0.80 5.12 -2.48
N PHE A 319 0.25 5.90 -2.73
CA PHE A 319 0.23 7.03 -3.64
C PHE A 319 -0.10 6.60 -5.07
N ILE A 320 0.56 5.56 -5.59
CA ILE A 320 0.28 4.99 -6.92
C ILE A 320 -1.16 4.45 -6.97
N ALA A 321 -1.59 3.75 -5.91
CA ALA A 321 -2.96 3.26 -5.80
C ALA A 321 -3.99 4.39 -5.87
N ALA A 322 -3.73 5.52 -5.21
CA ALA A 322 -4.61 6.69 -5.23
C ALA A 322 -4.69 7.30 -6.65
N LYS A 323 -3.58 7.33 -7.40
CA LYS A 323 -3.59 7.74 -8.81
C LYS A 323 -4.48 6.85 -9.66
N ILE A 324 -4.39 5.53 -9.48
CA ILE A 324 -5.20 4.55 -10.21
C ILE A 324 -6.69 4.72 -9.87
N LEU A 325 -7.03 4.90 -8.57
CA LEU A 325 -8.41 5.10 -8.15
C LEU A 325 -9.01 6.40 -8.71
N VAL A 326 -8.27 7.50 -8.63
CA VAL A 326 -8.68 8.79 -9.18
C VAL A 326 -8.94 8.70 -10.69
N GLU A 327 -8.07 8.00 -11.41
CA GLU A 327 -8.25 7.76 -12.84
C GLU A 327 -9.50 6.92 -13.15
N ALA A 328 -9.76 5.86 -12.36
CA ALA A 328 -10.97 5.05 -12.50
C ALA A 328 -12.24 5.88 -12.24
N ILE A 329 -12.23 6.76 -11.23
CA ILE A 329 -13.34 7.67 -10.93
C ILE A 329 -13.53 8.67 -12.07
N ARG A 330 -12.47 9.27 -12.59
CA ARG A 330 -12.54 10.22 -13.74
C ARG A 330 -13.16 9.56 -14.98
N ARG A 331 -12.71 8.35 -15.32
CA ARG A 331 -13.27 7.59 -16.45
C ARG A 331 -14.72 7.17 -16.23
N SER A 332 -15.19 7.12 -14.99
CA SER A 332 -16.59 6.82 -14.66
C SER A 332 -17.55 7.96 -14.94
N GLY A 333 -17.04 9.17 -15.26
CA GLY A 333 -17.82 10.38 -15.57
C GLY A 333 -18.25 11.12 -14.30
N ALA A 334 -19.06 12.18 -14.49
CA ALA A 334 -19.46 13.11 -13.44
C ALA A 334 -20.29 12.47 -12.31
N ASP A 335 -20.99 11.38 -12.60
CA ASP A 335 -21.82 10.63 -11.66
C ASP A 335 -21.30 9.19 -11.53
N PRO A 336 -20.15 8.99 -10.82
CA PRO A 336 -19.56 7.68 -10.62
C PRO A 336 -20.43 6.83 -9.68
N THR A 337 -20.53 5.55 -10.00
CA THR A 337 -21.14 4.53 -9.13
C THR A 337 -20.13 3.44 -8.84
N ARG A 338 -20.35 2.59 -7.82
CA ARG A 338 -19.50 1.43 -7.51
C ARG A 338 -19.25 0.57 -8.76
N GLN A 339 -20.32 0.22 -9.49
CA GLN A 339 -20.22 -0.60 -10.70
C GLN A 339 -19.45 0.09 -11.83
N LYS A 340 -19.65 1.41 -12.04
CA LYS A 340 -18.87 2.15 -13.05
C LYS A 340 -17.37 2.12 -12.70
N ILE A 341 -17.00 2.30 -11.42
CA ILE A 341 -15.60 2.27 -10.97
C ILE A 341 -14.99 0.88 -11.20
N ILE A 342 -15.71 -0.20 -10.84
CA ILE A 342 -15.28 -1.58 -11.11
C ILE A 342 -15.02 -1.77 -12.60
N ASN A 343 -15.97 -1.38 -13.47
CA ASN A 343 -15.84 -1.50 -14.90
C ASN A 343 -14.66 -0.70 -15.47
N GLN A 344 -14.34 0.48 -14.90
CA GLN A 344 -13.21 1.27 -15.36
C GLN A 344 -11.86 0.69 -14.88
N LEU A 345 -11.82 0.12 -13.68
CA LEU A 345 -10.63 -0.62 -13.21
C LEU A 345 -10.36 -1.84 -14.12
N GLU A 346 -11.38 -2.63 -14.45
CA GLU A 346 -11.28 -3.78 -15.37
C GLU A 346 -10.74 -3.41 -16.76
N LYS A 347 -11.09 -2.22 -17.24
CA LYS A 347 -10.66 -1.72 -18.56
C LYS A 347 -9.26 -1.10 -18.56
N MET A 348 -8.58 -1.03 -17.43
CA MET A 348 -7.20 -0.54 -17.36
C MET A 348 -6.22 -1.61 -17.81
N SER A 349 -6.20 -1.95 -19.08
CA SER A 349 -5.31 -2.96 -19.67
C SER A 349 -3.84 -2.50 -19.79
N SER A 350 -3.58 -1.20 -19.73
CA SER A 350 -2.23 -0.62 -19.74
C SER A 350 -2.29 0.83 -19.24
N TYR A 351 -2.35 1.01 -17.92
CA TYR A 351 -2.28 2.33 -17.31
C TYR A 351 -0.87 2.57 -16.77
N ASP A 352 -0.23 3.65 -17.21
CA ASP A 352 1.08 4.10 -16.72
C ASP A 352 0.89 5.23 -15.69
N ALA A 353 1.20 4.94 -14.43
CA ALA A 353 1.11 5.93 -13.35
C ALA A 353 2.30 6.91 -13.31
N GLY A 354 3.17 6.89 -14.33
CA GLY A 354 4.38 7.70 -14.44
C GLY A 354 5.66 6.86 -14.28
N GLY A 355 5.76 5.79 -15.05
CA GLY A 355 6.85 4.81 -15.01
C GLY A 355 6.57 3.57 -14.15
N PHE A 356 5.35 3.44 -13.63
CA PHE A 356 4.83 2.20 -13.04
C PHE A 356 3.53 1.82 -13.74
N LYS A 357 3.56 0.71 -14.46
CA LYS A 357 2.43 0.23 -15.27
C LYS A 357 1.59 -0.79 -14.52
N VAL A 358 0.28 -0.65 -14.63
CA VAL A 358 -0.67 -1.65 -14.18
C VAL A 358 -1.57 -2.12 -15.33
N SER A 359 -1.98 -3.39 -15.26
CA SER A 359 -2.86 -4.00 -16.27
C SER A 359 -3.88 -4.89 -15.58
N PHE A 360 -5.16 -4.56 -15.73
CA PHE A 360 -6.28 -5.36 -15.24
C PHE A 360 -7.13 -5.85 -16.41
N SER A 361 -7.86 -6.93 -16.17
CA SER A 361 -8.92 -7.44 -17.06
C SER A 361 -9.96 -8.17 -16.22
N PRO A 362 -11.10 -8.61 -16.77
CA PRO A 362 -12.06 -9.45 -16.07
C PRO A 362 -11.45 -10.73 -15.47
N GLU A 363 -10.43 -11.30 -16.10
CA GLU A 363 -9.75 -12.53 -15.68
C GLU A 363 -8.50 -12.26 -14.84
N ASN A 364 -8.01 -11.00 -14.80
CA ASN A 364 -6.79 -10.63 -14.08
C ASN A 364 -6.99 -9.41 -13.18
N ARG A 365 -6.89 -9.62 -11.89
CA ARG A 365 -6.95 -8.56 -10.86
C ARG A 365 -5.59 -8.21 -10.26
N VAL A 366 -4.50 -8.73 -10.83
CA VAL A 366 -3.12 -8.43 -10.41
C VAL A 366 -2.48 -7.49 -11.44
N GLY A 367 -2.44 -6.21 -11.11
CA GLY A 367 -2.01 -5.15 -12.01
C GLY A 367 -0.51 -5.13 -12.29
N SER A 368 0.32 -5.65 -11.37
CA SER A 368 1.78 -5.71 -11.54
C SER A 368 2.37 -6.94 -10.87
N LYS A 369 3.43 -7.48 -11.50
CA LYS A 369 4.30 -8.53 -10.96
C LYS A 369 5.74 -8.01 -10.75
N PHE A 370 5.91 -6.71 -10.69
CA PHE A 370 7.22 -6.10 -10.48
C PHE A 370 7.81 -6.51 -9.14
N VAL A 371 9.02 -7.09 -9.16
CA VAL A 371 9.82 -7.40 -7.97
C VAL A 371 11.28 -7.06 -8.27
N GLU A 372 11.86 -6.19 -7.46
CA GLU A 372 13.32 -5.99 -7.39
C GLU A 372 13.83 -6.40 -6.00
N VAL A 373 15.12 -6.70 -5.90
CA VAL A 373 15.79 -6.98 -4.63
C VAL A 373 16.76 -5.84 -4.33
N THR A 374 16.63 -5.27 -3.14
CA THR A 374 17.52 -4.24 -2.62
C THR A 374 18.30 -4.78 -1.42
N VAL A 375 19.46 -4.20 -1.13
CA VAL A 375 20.30 -4.60 0.01
C VAL A 375 20.67 -3.37 0.83
N ILE A 376 20.62 -3.46 2.15
CA ILE A 376 21.06 -2.39 3.04
C ILE A 376 22.60 -2.30 3.01
N GLY A 377 23.12 -1.19 2.50
CA GLY A 377 24.54 -0.89 2.39
C GLY A 377 25.18 -0.52 3.74
N ARG A 378 26.49 -0.22 3.69
CA ARG A 378 27.29 0.17 4.87
C ARG A 378 26.90 1.53 5.44
N ASP A 379 26.36 2.40 4.61
CA ASP A 379 25.92 3.76 4.95
C ASP A 379 24.43 3.84 5.30
N GLY A 380 23.80 2.70 5.55
CA GLY A 380 22.37 2.61 5.83
C GLY A 380 21.46 2.91 4.62
N LYS A 381 22.03 3.12 3.42
CA LYS A 381 21.25 3.29 2.19
C LYS A 381 20.93 1.97 1.52
N LEU A 382 19.92 1.98 0.68
CA LEU A 382 19.60 0.82 -0.16
C LEU A 382 20.46 0.81 -1.41
N LEU A 383 21.14 -0.32 -1.64
CA LEU A 383 21.78 -0.69 -2.89
C LEU A 383 20.75 -1.46 -3.74
N ARG A 384 20.79 -1.23 -5.06
CA ARG A 384 19.89 -1.82 -6.06
C ARG A 384 20.68 -2.58 -7.10
#